data_fb7c7d33f45a0a2ccdde69e4268c6ed3
#
_entry.id   fb7c7d33f45a0a2ccdde69e4268c6ed3
#
_cell.length_a   1.000
_cell.length_b   1.000
_cell.length_c   1.000
_cell.angle_alpha   90.00
_cell.angle_beta   90.00
_cell.angle_gamma   90.00
#
_symmetry.space_group_name_H-M   'P 1'
#
loop_
_entity.id
_entity.type
_entity.pdbx_description
1 polymer ?
#
loop_
_entity_poly.entity_id
_entity_poly.type
_entity_poly.pdbx_seq_one_letter_code
_entity_poly.pdbx_strand_id
1 'polypeptide(L)'
;SRKSILRKEISMKSVAMAYYNGAKYIDEQIRSILANMEDTDELIISVDDASDGSETILQNWAKNDPRIRIIKGPGKGVVKNFENAFRHCRGDIIFLSDQDDVWKKNKMIKIQQAFEDPKVMAVVHDAQIVDEKLSSLNETTFEWRDSKAGFWKNMKKNSYIGCCMAVRRSALKRILPIPDNIWIHDQWIGLLAEQLGKVVFIEEPLIYYRRHGGNVTELTHGSITSMIKKRYHMIMEINRRVKEWSEHDKQNQRYIEKP
;
A
#
# COMPACT_ATOMS: atom_id res chain seq x y z
N SER A 1 -12.45 -18.12 -34.19
CA SER A 1 -12.96 -18.26 -32.83
C SER A 1 -12.11 -17.38 -31.90
N ARG A 2 -12.58 -16.15 -31.63
CA ARG A 2 -11.98 -15.25 -30.65
C ARG A 2 -12.34 -15.78 -29.26
N LYS A 3 -11.39 -16.35 -28.54
CA LYS A 3 -11.52 -16.57 -27.10
C LYS A 3 -11.67 -15.18 -26.44
N SER A 4 -12.88 -14.81 -26.09
CA SER A 4 -13.13 -13.72 -25.15
C SER A 4 -12.55 -14.18 -23.80
N ILE A 5 -11.38 -13.67 -23.46
CA ILE A 5 -10.90 -13.72 -22.09
C ILE A 5 -11.89 -12.87 -21.31
N LEU A 6 -12.78 -13.50 -20.55
CA LEU A 6 -13.67 -12.84 -19.61
C LEU A 6 -12.78 -12.04 -18.66
N ARG A 7 -12.70 -10.72 -18.88
CA ARG A 7 -12.09 -9.80 -17.91
C ARG A 7 -12.94 -9.93 -16.66
N LYS A 8 -12.35 -10.44 -15.59
CA LYS A 8 -13.01 -10.44 -14.29
C LYS A 8 -13.17 -8.97 -13.90
N GLU A 9 -14.41 -8.49 -13.87
CA GLU A 9 -14.71 -7.15 -13.38
C GLU A 9 -14.19 -7.01 -11.94
N ILE A 10 -13.56 -5.87 -11.66
CA ILE A 10 -13.15 -5.49 -10.31
C ILE A 10 -14.43 -5.06 -9.61
N SER A 11 -14.93 -5.92 -8.73
CA SER A 11 -16.24 -5.73 -8.10
C SER A 11 -16.15 -5.01 -6.75
N MET A 12 -14.99 -5.00 -6.11
CA MET A 12 -14.78 -4.43 -4.77
C MET A 12 -13.34 -3.96 -4.61
N LYS A 13 -13.17 -2.84 -3.95
CA LYS A 13 -11.88 -2.27 -3.59
C LYS A 13 -11.78 -2.18 -2.05
N SER A 14 -10.60 -2.39 -1.51
CA SER A 14 -10.32 -2.17 -0.09
C SER A 14 -9.30 -1.05 0.07
N VAL A 15 -9.50 -0.23 1.10
CA VAL A 15 -8.47 0.70 1.58
C VAL A 15 -7.92 0.12 2.89
N ALA A 16 -6.62 -0.10 2.96
CA ALA A 16 -5.91 -0.55 4.15
C ALA A 16 -5.18 0.63 4.79
N MET A 17 -5.56 0.98 6.01
CA MET A 17 -4.95 2.05 6.79
C MET A 17 -4.30 1.49 8.04
N ALA A 18 -3.01 1.80 8.23
CA ALA A 18 -2.33 1.60 9.50
C ALA A 18 -2.48 2.89 10.33
N TYR A 19 -3.03 2.76 11.54
CA TYR A 19 -3.35 3.90 12.40
C TYR A 19 -2.57 3.87 13.72
N TYR A 20 -2.03 5.04 14.10
CA TYR A 20 -1.35 5.26 15.37
C TYR A 20 -1.43 6.74 15.77
N ASN A 21 -2.21 7.12 16.79
CA ASN A 21 -2.26 8.46 17.39
C ASN A 21 -2.32 9.61 16.37
N GLY A 22 -3.33 9.61 15.49
CA GLY A 22 -3.50 10.58 14.39
C GLY A 22 -4.73 11.48 14.51
N ALA A 23 -5.21 11.79 15.74
CA ALA A 23 -6.44 12.57 15.98
C ALA A 23 -6.54 13.86 15.16
N LYS A 24 -5.41 14.52 14.94
CA LYS A 24 -5.35 15.81 14.25
C LYS A 24 -5.79 15.75 12.79
N TYR A 25 -5.56 14.61 12.10
CA TYR A 25 -5.72 14.53 10.65
C TYR A 25 -6.75 13.50 10.18
N ILE A 26 -7.08 12.54 11.04
CA ILE A 26 -7.84 11.35 10.64
C ILE A 26 -9.24 11.67 10.10
N ASP A 27 -9.91 12.70 10.61
CA ASP A 27 -11.25 13.08 10.15
C ASP A 27 -11.21 13.53 8.67
N GLU A 28 -10.25 14.37 8.32
CA GLU A 28 -10.08 14.86 6.95
C GLU A 28 -9.67 13.72 6.00
N GLN A 29 -8.77 12.83 6.45
CA GLN A 29 -8.34 11.70 5.67
C GLN A 29 -9.50 10.74 5.38
N ILE A 30 -10.29 10.35 6.39
CA ILE A 30 -11.46 9.47 6.19
C ILE A 30 -12.45 10.10 5.21
N ARG A 31 -12.79 11.38 5.37
CA ARG A 31 -13.69 12.08 4.43
C ARG A 31 -13.20 11.98 2.99
N SER A 32 -11.90 12.23 2.77
CA SER A 32 -11.30 12.20 1.44
C SER A 32 -11.31 10.80 0.82
N ILE A 33 -11.11 9.76 1.62
CA ILE A 33 -11.19 8.36 1.19
C ILE A 33 -12.62 8.00 0.81
N LEU A 34 -13.59 8.26 1.69
CA LEU A 34 -15.00 7.93 1.47
C LEU A 34 -15.58 8.61 0.24
N ALA A 35 -15.10 9.82 -0.09
CA ALA A 35 -15.50 10.55 -1.30
C ALA A 35 -15.03 9.86 -2.61
N ASN A 36 -14.12 8.91 -2.54
CA ASN A 36 -13.63 8.11 -3.66
C ASN A 36 -14.24 6.71 -3.72
N MET A 37 -14.88 6.24 -2.63
CA MET A 37 -15.37 4.87 -2.49
C MET A 37 -16.79 4.70 -3.01
N GLU A 38 -17.05 3.55 -3.61
CA GLU A 38 -18.38 3.06 -3.92
C GLU A 38 -19.00 2.33 -2.72
N ASP A 39 -20.31 2.04 -2.77
CA ASP A 39 -21.03 1.38 -1.65
C ASP A 39 -20.52 -0.04 -1.36
N THR A 40 -19.92 -0.70 -2.34
CA THR A 40 -19.34 -2.05 -2.21
C THR A 40 -17.92 -2.06 -1.67
N ASP A 41 -17.26 -0.92 -1.61
CA ASP A 41 -15.86 -0.80 -1.14
C ASP A 41 -15.77 -0.84 0.39
N GLU A 42 -14.59 -1.10 0.92
CA GLU A 42 -14.34 -1.10 2.38
C GLU A 42 -13.09 -0.31 2.76
N LEU A 43 -13.15 0.33 3.93
CA LEU A 43 -11.99 0.95 4.60
C LEU A 43 -11.68 0.14 5.88
N ILE A 44 -10.52 -0.51 5.90
CA ILE A 44 -10.02 -1.26 7.05
C ILE A 44 -9.00 -0.38 7.79
N ILE A 45 -9.30 -0.01 9.02
CA ILE A 45 -8.41 0.78 9.88
C ILE A 45 -7.86 -0.14 10.96
N SER A 46 -6.57 -0.46 10.89
CA SER A 46 -5.86 -1.25 11.90
C SER A 46 -5.23 -0.32 12.92
N VAL A 47 -5.69 -0.35 14.16
CA VAL A 47 -5.37 0.62 15.21
C VAL A 47 -4.35 0.03 16.18
N ASP A 48 -3.10 0.48 16.11
CA ASP A 48 -2.06 0.12 17.08
C ASP A 48 -2.23 0.90 18.39
N ASP A 49 -2.58 2.19 18.32
CA ASP A 49 -2.89 3.02 19.47
C ASP A 49 -3.78 4.22 19.06
N ALA A 50 -4.66 4.65 19.96
CA ALA A 50 -5.57 5.81 19.83
C ALA A 50 -5.69 6.58 21.15
N SER A 51 -4.63 6.59 21.97
CA SER A 51 -4.58 7.25 23.29
C SER A 51 -4.61 8.77 23.21
N ASP A 52 -4.47 9.36 22.02
CA ASP A 52 -4.59 10.79 21.72
C ASP A 52 -6.05 11.30 21.63
N GLY A 53 -7.04 10.46 22.00
CA GLY A 53 -8.46 10.79 21.92
C GLY A 53 -9.12 10.48 20.57
N SER A 54 -8.39 9.98 19.60
CA SER A 54 -8.91 9.62 18.27
C SER A 54 -9.85 8.40 18.28
N GLU A 55 -9.87 7.62 19.35
CA GLU A 55 -10.77 6.46 19.45
C GLU A 55 -12.22 6.87 19.24
N THR A 56 -12.66 7.95 19.87
CA THR A 56 -14.04 8.46 19.72
C THR A 56 -14.32 8.89 18.26
N ILE A 57 -13.35 9.51 17.59
CA ILE A 57 -13.50 9.93 16.19
C ILE A 57 -13.69 8.70 15.30
N LEU A 58 -12.81 7.70 15.47
CA LEU A 58 -12.86 6.45 14.70
C LEU A 58 -14.17 5.70 14.91
N GLN A 59 -14.60 5.55 16.17
CA GLN A 59 -15.87 4.87 16.51
C GLN A 59 -17.08 5.59 15.93
N ASN A 60 -17.10 6.92 15.94
CA ASN A 60 -18.16 7.71 15.32
C ASN A 60 -18.23 7.48 13.81
N TRP A 61 -17.08 7.43 13.12
CA TRP A 61 -17.04 7.13 11.69
C TRP A 61 -17.57 5.73 11.40
N ALA A 62 -17.11 4.71 12.11
CA ALA A 62 -17.54 3.32 11.89
C ALA A 62 -19.03 3.09 12.20
N LYS A 63 -19.60 3.87 13.14
CA LYS A 63 -21.03 3.82 13.45
C LYS A 63 -21.91 4.42 12.34
N ASN A 64 -21.39 5.46 11.65
CA ASN A 64 -22.17 6.20 10.67
C ASN A 64 -21.95 5.76 9.22
N ASP A 65 -20.88 5.02 8.93
CA ASP A 65 -20.61 4.50 7.58
C ASP A 65 -20.24 3.00 7.64
N PRO A 66 -21.10 2.11 7.10
CA PRO A 66 -20.89 0.66 7.17
C PRO A 66 -19.70 0.15 6.36
N ARG A 67 -19.12 0.98 5.49
CA ARG A 67 -17.92 0.65 4.73
C ARG A 67 -16.67 0.67 5.59
N ILE A 68 -16.72 1.28 6.79
CA ILE A 68 -15.58 1.40 7.71
C ILE A 68 -15.57 0.25 8.70
N ARG A 69 -14.42 -0.42 8.79
CA ARG A 69 -14.17 -1.45 9.80
C ARG A 69 -12.91 -1.13 10.57
N ILE A 70 -13.05 -0.98 11.88
CA ILE A 70 -11.93 -0.79 12.79
C ILE A 70 -11.53 -2.15 13.35
N ILE A 71 -10.24 -2.45 13.31
CA ILE A 71 -9.67 -3.66 13.85
C ILE A 71 -8.52 -3.31 14.82
N LYS A 72 -8.33 -4.14 15.83
CA LYS A 72 -7.19 -3.97 16.74
C LYS A 72 -5.89 -4.28 16.01
N GLY A 73 -4.95 -3.38 16.06
CA GLY A 73 -3.60 -3.55 15.55
C GLY A 73 -2.75 -4.46 16.46
N PRO A 74 -1.62 -4.98 15.95
CA PRO A 74 -0.76 -5.89 16.71
C PRO A 74 0.16 -5.19 17.72
N GLY A 75 0.25 -3.86 17.72
CA GLY A 75 1.19 -3.10 18.57
C GLY A 75 2.65 -3.36 18.23
N LYS A 76 2.96 -3.66 16.96
CA LYS A 76 4.31 -4.03 16.50
C LYS A 76 4.86 -3.09 15.40
N GLY A 77 4.34 -1.88 15.36
CA GLY A 77 4.76 -0.83 14.44
C GLY A 77 4.13 -0.93 13.04
N VAL A 78 4.41 0.08 12.24
CA VAL A 78 3.70 0.37 10.98
C VAL A 78 3.67 -0.80 10.00
N VAL A 79 4.77 -1.54 9.83
CA VAL A 79 4.86 -2.68 8.89
C VAL A 79 3.86 -3.79 9.26
N LYS A 80 3.82 -4.18 10.54
CA LYS A 80 2.91 -5.22 11.02
C LYS A 80 1.49 -4.71 11.14
N ASN A 81 1.30 -3.43 11.37
CA ASN A 81 -0.01 -2.82 11.39
C ASN A 81 -0.64 -2.80 9.97
N PHE A 82 0.13 -2.47 8.94
CA PHE A 82 -0.31 -2.65 7.55
C PHE A 82 -0.57 -4.11 7.21
N GLU A 83 0.32 -5.04 7.59
CA GLU A 83 0.09 -6.48 7.36
C GLU A 83 -1.23 -6.94 7.98
N ASN A 84 -1.56 -6.48 9.19
CA ASN A 84 -2.82 -6.78 9.84
C ASN A 84 -4.02 -6.22 9.04
N ALA A 85 -3.95 -4.97 8.58
CA ALA A 85 -4.99 -4.39 7.74
C ALA A 85 -5.18 -5.19 6.43
N PHE A 86 -4.10 -5.54 5.74
CA PHE A 86 -4.13 -6.33 4.50
C PHE A 86 -4.83 -7.67 4.65
N ARG A 87 -4.60 -8.37 5.77
CA ARG A 87 -5.22 -9.68 6.04
C ARG A 87 -6.73 -9.59 6.18
N HIS A 88 -7.26 -8.43 6.52
CA HIS A 88 -8.69 -8.19 6.68
C HIS A 88 -9.36 -7.61 5.42
N CYS A 89 -8.58 -7.22 4.42
CA CYS A 89 -9.08 -6.72 3.15
C CYS A 89 -9.67 -7.83 2.27
N ARG A 90 -10.82 -7.55 1.65
CA ARG A 90 -11.57 -8.49 0.79
C ARG A 90 -11.62 -8.06 -0.67
N GLY A 91 -11.37 -6.79 -0.97
CA GLY A 91 -11.40 -6.23 -2.32
C GLY A 91 -10.36 -6.83 -3.27
N ASP A 92 -10.60 -6.74 -4.56
CA ASP A 92 -9.69 -7.24 -5.62
C ASP A 92 -8.45 -6.35 -5.77
N ILE A 93 -8.59 -5.06 -5.47
CA ILE A 93 -7.51 -4.08 -5.39
C ILE A 93 -7.47 -3.54 -3.96
N ILE A 94 -6.28 -3.47 -3.39
CA ILE A 94 -6.05 -2.95 -2.05
C ILE A 94 -5.21 -1.69 -2.15
N PHE A 95 -5.79 -0.56 -1.73
CA PHE A 95 -5.15 0.74 -1.64
C PHE A 95 -4.50 0.88 -0.28
N LEU A 96 -3.26 1.32 -0.25
CA LEU A 96 -2.57 1.67 0.99
C LEU A 96 -2.89 3.13 1.35
N SER A 97 -3.06 3.40 2.64
CA SER A 97 -3.33 4.74 3.13
C SER A 97 -2.63 5.00 4.45
N ASP A 98 -1.91 6.11 4.53
CA ASP A 98 -1.51 6.68 5.80
C ASP A 98 -2.68 7.49 6.39
N GLN A 99 -2.58 7.86 7.67
CA GLN A 99 -3.68 8.48 8.43
C GLN A 99 -3.78 10.00 8.31
N ASP A 100 -2.81 10.64 7.66
CA ASP A 100 -2.52 12.07 7.75
C ASP A 100 -2.47 12.81 6.40
N ASP A 101 -2.75 12.09 5.30
CA ASP A 101 -2.84 12.65 3.94
C ASP A 101 -4.26 13.12 3.60
N VAL A 102 -4.45 13.58 2.35
CA VAL A 102 -5.78 13.85 1.78
C VAL A 102 -5.85 13.35 0.36
N TRP A 103 -6.82 12.47 0.07
CA TRP A 103 -7.01 11.92 -1.28
C TRP A 103 -7.68 12.95 -2.20
N LYS A 104 -7.15 13.07 -3.42
CA LYS A 104 -7.82 13.85 -4.47
C LYS A 104 -8.98 13.05 -5.07
N LYS A 105 -9.95 13.76 -5.64
CA LYS A 105 -11.08 13.14 -6.35
C LYS A 105 -10.57 12.26 -7.49
N ASN A 106 -11.30 11.16 -7.74
CA ASN A 106 -11.02 10.20 -8.82
C ASN A 106 -9.73 9.37 -8.64
N LYS A 107 -9.05 9.41 -7.48
CA LYS A 107 -7.87 8.58 -7.22
C LYS A 107 -8.18 7.09 -7.49
N MET A 108 -9.25 6.57 -6.89
CA MET A 108 -9.57 5.14 -7.02
C MET A 108 -9.91 4.77 -8.46
N ILE A 109 -10.67 5.60 -9.18
CA ILE A 109 -11.04 5.36 -10.59
C ILE A 109 -9.80 5.32 -11.48
N LYS A 110 -8.90 6.29 -11.36
CA LYS A 110 -7.66 6.36 -12.17
C LYS A 110 -6.74 5.17 -11.94
N ILE A 111 -6.59 4.75 -10.69
CA ILE A 111 -5.78 3.59 -10.35
C ILE A 111 -6.45 2.30 -10.85
N GLN A 112 -7.76 2.16 -10.71
CA GLN A 112 -8.51 0.99 -11.20
C GLN A 112 -8.33 0.78 -12.70
N GLN A 113 -8.30 1.85 -13.51
CA GLN A 113 -8.04 1.77 -14.96
C GLN A 113 -6.70 1.09 -15.29
N ALA A 114 -5.65 1.35 -14.52
CA ALA A 114 -4.37 0.68 -14.72
C ALA A 114 -4.46 -0.83 -14.44
N PHE A 115 -5.33 -1.26 -13.53
CA PHE A 115 -5.56 -2.67 -13.22
C PHE A 115 -6.45 -3.41 -14.23
N GLU A 116 -6.95 -2.75 -15.26
CA GLU A 116 -7.62 -3.43 -16.40
C GLU A 116 -6.65 -4.35 -17.15
N ASP A 117 -5.36 -4.06 -17.19
CA ASP A 117 -4.34 -5.01 -17.62
C ASP A 117 -4.15 -6.07 -16.49
N PRO A 118 -4.50 -7.35 -16.75
CA PRO A 118 -4.36 -8.40 -15.73
C PRO A 118 -2.92 -8.67 -15.30
N LYS A 119 -1.93 -8.19 -16.07
CA LYS A 119 -0.51 -8.31 -15.73
C LYS A 119 -0.06 -7.26 -14.70
N VAL A 120 -0.86 -6.23 -14.44
CA VAL A 120 -0.54 -5.20 -13.44
C VAL A 120 -0.79 -5.76 -12.04
N MET A 121 0.28 -5.81 -11.24
CA MET A 121 0.28 -6.33 -9.87
C MET A 121 0.27 -5.21 -8.83
N ALA A 122 0.86 -4.07 -9.14
CA ALA A 122 0.80 -2.88 -8.31
C ALA A 122 0.80 -1.61 -9.16
N VAL A 123 0.28 -0.54 -8.58
CA VAL A 123 0.30 0.82 -9.13
C VAL A 123 0.91 1.73 -8.09
N VAL A 124 1.75 2.64 -8.54
CA VAL A 124 2.32 3.73 -7.74
C VAL A 124 1.92 5.03 -8.44
N HIS A 125 1.35 5.98 -7.72
CA HIS A 125 1.04 7.30 -8.27
C HIS A 125 1.87 8.39 -7.59
N ASP A 126 1.94 9.55 -8.22
CA ASP A 126 2.58 10.71 -7.64
C ASP A 126 1.73 11.36 -6.53
N ALA A 127 2.34 12.22 -5.74
CA ALA A 127 1.67 12.99 -4.69
C ALA A 127 2.20 14.43 -4.66
N GLN A 128 1.29 15.38 -4.43
CA GLN A 128 1.64 16.76 -4.16
C GLN A 128 2.12 16.89 -2.72
N ILE A 129 3.36 17.30 -2.52
CA ILE A 129 3.87 17.56 -1.17
C ILE A 129 3.29 18.87 -0.65
N VAL A 130 2.71 18.83 0.56
CA VAL A 130 2.05 19.95 1.21
C VAL A 130 2.50 20.08 2.67
N ASP A 131 2.31 21.28 3.23
CA ASP A 131 2.49 21.51 4.67
C ASP A 131 1.28 21.03 5.50
N GLU A 132 1.31 21.25 6.80
CA GLU A 132 0.21 20.88 7.72
C GLU A 132 -1.15 21.51 7.35
N LYS A 133 -1.15 22.65 6.67
CA LYS A 133 -2.35 23.40 6.26
C LYS A 133 -2.77 23.13 4.82
N LEU A 134 -2.18 22.11 4.18
CA LEU A 134 -2.36 21.76 2.77
C LEU A 134 -1.84 22.80 1.77
N SER A 135 -0.97 23.73 2.18
CA SER A 135 -0.29 24.65 1.27
C SER A 135 0.79 23.88 0.48
N SER A 136 0.81 24.03 -0.85
CA SER A 136 1.79 23.35 -1.70
C SER A 136 3.21 23.79 -1.37
N LEU A 137 4.12 22.80 -1.29
CA LEU A 137 5.57 23.04 -1.18
C LEU A 137 6.25 23.06 -2.56
N ASN A 138 5.47 23.14 -3.65
CA ASN A 138 5.93 23.21 -5.04
C ASN A 138 6.83 22.06 -5.48
N GLU A 139 6.68 20.88 -4.87
CA GLU A 139 7.41 19.66 -5.18
C GLU A 139 6.45 18.48 -5.14
N THR A 140 6.71 17.47 -5.97
CA THR A 140 5.98 16.21 -5.93
C THR A 140 6.87 15.09 -5.37
N THR A 141 6.24 13.98 -4.99
CA THR A 141 6.99 12.83 -4.47
C THR A 141 7.83 12.16 -5.56
N PHE A 142 7.40 12.19 -6.82
CA PHE A 142 8.16 11.62 -7.93
C PHE A 142 9.40 12.45 -8.24
N GLU A 143 9.30 13.77 -8.22
CA GLU A 143 10.45 14.68 -8.34
C GLU A 143 11.43 14.44 -7.18
N TRP A 144 10.95 14.46 -5.94
CA TRP A 144 11.76 14.27 -4.75
C TRP A 144 12.52 12.93 -4.73
N ARG A 145 11.86 11.84 -5.14
CA ARG A 145 12.43 10.49 -5.09
C ARG A 145 13.07 10.05 -6.40
N ASP A 146 12.90 10.77 -7.52
CA ASP A 146 13.18 10.30 -8.88
C ASP A 146 12.49 8.95 -9.13
N SER A 147 11.16 8.92 -8.91
CA SER A 147 10.38 7.68 -8.86
C SER A 147 10.21 7.07 -10.26
N LYS A 148 10.61 5.81 -10.41
CA LYS A 148 10.53 5.03 -11.67
C LYS A 148 10.42 3.55 -11.36
N ALA A 149 9.83 2.80 -12.29
CA ALA A 149 9.85 1.35 -12.26
C ALA A 149 11.29 0.79 -12.37
N GLY A 150 11.48 -0.41 -11.90
CA GLY A 150 12.72 -1.16 -12.06
C GLY A 150 13.28 -1.69 -10.74
N PHE A 151 13.38 -3.02 -10.66
CA PHE A 151 13.80 -3.75 -9.46
C PHE A 151 15.13 -3.23 -8.89
N TRP A 152 16.20 -3.20 -9.71
CA TRP A 152 17.52 -2.79 -9.24
C TRP A 152 17.61 -1.31 -8.87
N LYS A 153 16.84 -0.45 -9.59
CA LYS A 153 16.74 0.95 -9.22
C LYS A 153 16.12 1.11 -7.84
N ASN A 154 14.99 0.45 -7.61
CA ASN A 154 14.27 0.53 -6.34
C ASN A 154 14.95 -0.22 -5.19
N MET A 155 15.77 -1.22 -5.50
CA MET A 155 16.67 -1.84 -4.51
C MET A 155 17.76 -0.87 -4.05
N LYS A 156 18.30 -0.06 -4.97
CA LYS A 156 19.34 0.93 -4.67
C LYS A 156 18.77 2.18 -3.98
N LYS A 157 17.68 2.74 -4.52
CA LYS A 157 16.98 3.92 -4.00
C LYS A 157 15.48 3.66 -4.11
N ASN A 158 14.83 3.44 -2.97
CA ASN A 158 13.38 3.18 -2.92
C ASN A 158 12.59 4.38 -3.42
N SER A 159 11.78 4.20 -4.42
CA SER A 159 10.80 5.17 -4.90
C SER A 159 9.34 4.77 -4.64
N TYR A 160 9.11 3.64 -3.99
CA TYR A 160 7.80 3.29 -3.50
C TYR A 160 7.46 4.13 -2.26
N ILE A 161 6.25 4.63 -2.21
CA ILE A 161 5.69 5.37 -1.08
C ILE A 161 4.34 4.75 -0.77
N GLY A 162 4.18 4.20 0.44
CA GLY A 162 3.03 3.38 0.82
C GLY A 162 1.69 4.02 0.48
N CYS A 163 1.42 5.23 0.95
CA CYS A 163 0.16 5.95 0.69
C CYS A 163 -0.11 6.28 -0.80
N CYS A 164 0.91 6.14 -1.66
CA CYS A 164 0.81 6.28 -3.11
C CYS A 164 0.61 4.96 -3.84
N MET A 165 0.41 3.84 -3.12
CA MET A 165 0.36 2.50 -3.72
C MET A 165 -1.04 1.90 -3.69
N ALA A 166 -1.29 1.06 -4.71
CA ALA A 166 -2.37 0.08 -4.70
C ALA A 166 -1.83 -1.25 -5.25
N VAL A 167 -2.34 -2.37 -4.73
CA VAL A 167 -1.83 -3.71 -5.03
C VAL A 167 -2.98 -4.65 -5.35
N ARG A 168 -2.83 -5.49 -6.36
CA ARG A 168 -3.78 -6.55 -6.66
C ARG A 168 -3.78 -7.59 -5.53
N ARG A 169 -4.95 -7.95 -5.02
CA ARG A 169 -5.08 -8.89 -3.88
C ARG A 169 -4.40 -10.24 -4.14
N SER A 170 -4.44 -10.74 -5.38
CA SER A 170 -3.74 -11.99 -5.73
C SER A 170 -2.23 -11.89 -5.58
N ALA A 171 -1.63 -10.73 -5.91
CA ALA A 171 -0.21 -10.48 -5.68
C ALA A 171 0.06 -10.36 -4.17
N LEU A 172 -0.74 -9.57 -3.44
CA LEU A 172 -0.56 -9.37 -2.01
C LEU A 172 -0.62 -10.68 -1.22
N LYS A 173 -1.50 -11.62 -1.59
CA LYS A 173 -1.56 -12.96 -0.97
C LYS A 173 -0.25 -13.75 -1.11
N ARG A 174 0.50 -13.54 -2.19
CA ARG A 174 1.82 -14.16 -2.40
C ARG A 174 2.94 -13.41 -1.65
N ILE A 175 2.80 -12.09 -1.51
CA ILE A 175 3.76 -11.20 -0.86
C ILE A 175 3.76 -11.39 0.67
N LEU A 176 2.59 -11.63 1.26
CA LEU A 176 2.43 -11.85 2.71
C LEU A 176 2.86 -13.29 3.12
N PRO A 177 3.31 -13.46 4.39
CA PRO A 177 3.58 -12.45 5.42
C PRO A 177 4.83 -11.64 5.13
N ILE A 178 4.90 -10.42 5.71
CA ILE A 178 6.11 -9.58 5.66
C ILE A 178 7.08 -10.10 6.74
N PRO A 179 8.33 -10.49 6.39
CA PRO A 179 9.31 -10.95 7.38
C PRO A 179 9.60 -9.88 8.44
N ASP A 180 9.90 -10.31 9.67
CA ASP A 180 10.11 -9.39 10.80
C ASP A 180 11.37 -8.51 10.66
N ASN A 181 12.34 -8.94 9.85
CA ASN A 181 13.55 -8.19 9.54
C ASN A 181 13.37 -7.18 8.39
N ILE A 182 12.18 -7.08 7.79
CA ILE A 182 11.83 -6.05 6.81
C ILE A 182 11.29 -4.82 7.54
N TRP A 183 11.99 -3.70 7.38
CA TRP A 183 11.69 -2.44 8.12
C TRP A 183 10.77 -1.49 7.36
N ILE A 184 10.50 -1.76 6.06
CA ILE A 184 9.73 -0.88 5.17
C ILE A 184 8.83 -1.71 4.24
N HIS A 185 7.53 -1.60 4.44
CA HIS A 185 6.54 -2.43 3.77
C HIS A 185 6.35 -2.08 2.29
N ASP A 186 6.43 -0.79 1.95
CA ASP A 186 6.21 -0.32 0.57
C ASP A 186 7.27 -0.84 -0.39
N GLN A 187 8.56 -0.79 -0.02
CA GLN A 187 9.65 -1.35 -0.82
C GLN A 187 9.52 -2.87 -0.98
N TRP A 188 9.19 -3.57 0.12
CA TRP A 188 8.95 -5.02 0.09
C TRP A 188 7.84 -5.39 -0.88
N ILE A 189 6.70 -4.71 -0.79
CA ILE A 189 5.53 -4.94 -1.64
C ILE A 189 5.86 -4.62 -3.10
N GLY A 190 6.46 -3.47 -3.37
CA GLY A 190 6.77 -3.02 -4.71
C GLY A 190 7.76 -3.93 -5.44
N LEU A 191 8.85 -4.30 -4.78
CA LEU A 191 9.87 -5.19 -5.35
C LEU A 191 9.33 -6.60 -5.64
N LEU A 192 8.49 -7.15 -4.77
CA LEU A 192 7.86 -8.45 -5.01
C LEU A 192 6.74 -8.37 -6.06
N ALA A 193 6.02 -7.27 -6.14
CA ALA A 193 5.03 -7.05 -7.21
C ALA A 193 5.71 -7.05 -8.60
N GLU A 194 6.92 -6.48 -8.74
CA GLU A 194 7.73 -6.55 -9.98
C GLU A 194 8.14 -7.98 -10.35
N GLN A 195 8.28 -8.89 -9.38
CA GLN A 195 8.55 -10.31 -9.65
C GLN A 195 7.30 -11.08 -10.10
N LEU A 196 6.12 -10.58 -9.79
CA LEU A 196 4.85 -11.22 -10.12
C LEU A 196 4.23 -10.69 -11.42
N GLY A 197 4.62 -9.49 -11.86
CA GLY A 197 4.09 -8.87 -13.06
C GLY A 197 4.52 -7.42 -13.20
N LYS A 198 3.65 -6.59 -13.76
CA LYS A 198 3.94 -5.17 -13.99
C LYS A 198 3.65 -4.33 -12.76
N VAL A 199 4.51 -3.34 -12.50
CA VAL A 199 4.23 -2.20 -11.63
C VAL A 199 4.10 -0.96 -12.52
N VAL A 200 2.97 -0.28 -12.42
CA VAL A 200 2.66 0.93 -13.21
C VAL A 200 2.91 2.16 -12.36
N PHE A 201 3.60 3.15 -12.92
CA PHE A 201 3.82 4.46 -12.31
C PHE A 201 2.94 5.48 -13.03
N ILE A 202 2.06 6.18 -12.28
CA ILE A 202 1.15 7.23 -12.78
C ILE A 202 1.74 8.57 -12.36
N GLU A 203 2.19 9.36 -13.33
CA GLU A 203 2.82 10.68 -13.12
C GLU A 203 1.79 11.78 -12.76
N GLU A 204 0.71 11.40 -12.11
CA GLU A 204 -0.31 12.33 -11.66
C GLU A 204 -0.39 12.32 -10.13
N PRO A 205 -0.30 13.49 -9.47
CA PRO A 205 -0.43 13.57 -8.01
C PRO A 205 -1.90 13.37 -7.61
N LEU A 206 -2.19 12.19 -7.04
CA LEU A 206 -3.54 11.76 -6.65
C LEU A 206 -3.84 11.93 -5.16
N ILE A 207 -2.86 12.40 -4.37
CA ILE A 207 -3.03 12.80 -2.97
C ILE A 207 -2.30 14.10 -2.69
N TYR A 208 -2.68 14.76 -1.61
CA TYR A 208 -1.88 15.73 -0.89
C TYR A 208 -1.11 15.00 0.21
N TYR A 209 0.21 14.83 -0.01
CA TYR A 209 1.12 14.20 0.94
C TYR A 209 1.55 15.21 1.98
N ARG A 210 1.04 15.07 3.20
CA ARG A 210 1.24 16.04 4.26
C ARG A 210 2.57 15.84 4.96
N ARG A 211 3.37 16.90 5.05
CA ARG A 211 4.61 16.93 5.83
C ARG A 211 4.42 17.68 7.14
N HIS A 212 4.72 16.99 8.22
CA HIS A 212 4.68 17.53 9.59
C HIS A 212 5.74 16.82 10.44
N GLY A 213 6.01 17.35 11.67
CA GLY A 213 7.06 16.81 12.54
C GLY A 213 6.88 15.38 13.05
N GLY A 214 5.70 14.78 12.84
CA GLY A 214 5.37 13.40 13.25
C GLY A 214 5.49 12.34 12.13
N ASN A 215 5.92 12.71 10.91
CA ASN A 215 6.06 11.73 9.84
C ASN A 215 7.16 10.71 10.18
N VAL A 216 6.85 9.42 9.99
CA VAL A 216 7.79 8.30 10.22
C VAL A 216 8.98 8.33 9.25
N THR A 217 8.83 8.98 8.10
CA THR A 217 9.89 9.12 7.10
C THR A 217 10.89 10.19 7.54
N GLU A 218 11.81 9.82 8.45
CA GLU A 218 12.94 10.66 8.79
C GLU A 218 13.94 10.80 7.64
N LEU A 219 14.45 12.03 7.45
CA LEU A 219 15.54 12.34 6.51
C LEU A 219 16.90 11.83 6.98
N THR A 220 17.00 11.21 8.16
CA THR A 220 18.25 10.70 8.72
C THR A 220 18.67 9.42 8.03
N HIS A 221 19.66 9.53 7.17
CA HIS A 221 20.35 8.37 6.62
C HIS A 221 21.10 7.65 7.73
N GLY A 222 20.72 6.40 8.02
CA GLY A 222 21.51 5.53 8.88
C GLY A 222 22.93 5.36 8.35
N SER A 223 23.85 4.80 9.17
CA SER A 223 25.22 4.54 8.72
C SER A 223 25.25 3.71 7.43
N ILE A 224 26.27 3.91 6.59
CA ILE A 224 26.45 3.17 5.33
C ILE A 224 26.39 1.65 5.56
N THR A 225 27.00 1.18 6.65
CA THR A 225 26.99 -0.24 7.05
C THR A 225 25.58 -0.74 7.35
N SER A 226 24.75 0.07 8.03
CA SER A 226 23.35 -0.24 8.30
C SER A 226 22.53 -0.31 6.98
N MET A 227 22.77 0.61 6.06
CA MET A 227 22.11 0.62 4.75
C MET A 227 22.47 -0.61 3.92
N ILE A 228 23.74 -1.03 3.90
CA ILE A 228 24.19 -2.24 3.19
C ILE A 228 23.54 -3.47 3.83
N LYS A 229 23.56 -3.59 5.16
CA LYS A 229 22.94 -4.70 5.89
C LYS A 229 21.43 -4.80 5.57
N LYS A 230 20.71 -3.68 5.59
CA LYS A 230 19.29 -3.63 5.27
C LYS A 230 19.02 -4.12 3.82
N ARG A 231 19.79 -3.65 2.84
CA ARG A 231 19.66 -4.09 1.44
C ARG A 231 19.96 -5.58 1.28
N TYR A 232 21.01 -6.07 1.94
CA TYR A 232 21.34 -7.50 1.94
C TYR A 232 20.16 -8.34 2.47
N HIS A 233 19.59 -7.98 3.62
CA HIS A 233 18.44 -8.67 4.18
C HIS A 233 17.24 -8.64 3.23
N MET A 234 16.96 -7.48 2.60
CA MET A 234 15.89 -7.36 1.62
C MET A 234 16.07 -8.34 0.45
N ILE A 235 17.27 -8.39 -0.15
CA ILE A 235 17.59 -9.28 -1.27
C ILE A 235 17.43 -10.76 -0.85
N MET A 236 17.95 -11.13 0.30
CA MET A 236 17.87 -12.51 0.80
C MET A 236 16.43 -12.96 1.01
N GLU A 237 15.59 -12.11 1.62
CA GLU A 237 14.19 -12.41 1.85
C GLU A 237 13.38 -12.47 0.55
N ILE A 238 13.67 -11.58 -0.42
CA ILE A 238 13.04 -11.63 -1.75
C ILE A 238 13.39 -12.94 -2.44
N ASN A 239 14.67 -13.33 -2.49
CA ASN A 239 15.10 -14.57 -3.12
C ASN A 239 14.44 -15.80 -2.47
N ARG A 240 14.36 -15.82 -1.13
CA ARG A 240 13.68 -16.89 -0.39
C ARG A 240 12.20 -16.96 -0.81
N ARG A 241 11.50 -15.82 -0.84
CA ARG A 241 10.09 -15.76 -1.21
C ARG A 241 9.83 -16.20 -2.65
N VAL A 242 10.64 -15.75 -3.60
CA VAL A 242 10.52 -16.16 -5.02
C VAL A 242 10.78 -17.65 -5.20
N LYS A 243 11.73 -18.22 -4.45
CA LYS A 243 11.96 -19.67 -4.45
C LYS A 243 10.75 -20.44 -3.92
N GLU A 244 10.18 -20.02 -2.79
CA GLU A 244 8.95 -20.61 -2.22
C GLU A 244 7.79 -20.61 -3.25
N TRP A 245 7.62 -19.52 -3.99
CA TRP A 245 6.60 -19.45 -5.05
C TRP A 245 6.85 -20.49 -6.16
N SER A 246 8.09 -20.59 -6.63
CA SER A 246 8.46 -21.55 -7.68
C SER A 246 8.22 -22.99 -7.25
N GLU A 247 8.52 -23.35 -6.01
CA GLU A 247 8.28 -24.67 -5.46
C GLU A 247 6.79 -25.00 -5.35
N HIS A 248 6.00 -24.05 -4.84
CA HIS A 248 4.55 -24.19 -4.73
C HIS A 248 3.86 -24.31 -6.10
N ASP A 249 4.26 -23.49 -7.08
CA ASP A 249 3.70 -23.53 -8.43
C ASP A 249 4.01 -24.89 -9.13
N LYS A 250 5.22 -25.44 -8.94
CA LYS A 250 5.59 -26.78 -9.43
C LYS A 250 4.78 -27.90 -8.77
N GLN A 251 4.51 -27.80 -7.47
CA GLN A 251 3.67 -28.77 -6.76
C GLN A 251 2.24 -28.77 -7.31
N ASN A 252 1.65 -27.58 -7.50
CA ASN A 252 0.31 -27.46 -8.04
C ASN A 252 0.18 -28.01 -9.47
N GLN A 253 1.18 -27.81 -10.34
CA GLN A 253 1.20 -28.39 -11.68
C GLN A 253 1.21 -29.93 -11.63
N ARG A 254 2.00 -30.54 -10.76
CA ARG A 254 2.05 -32.00 -10.60
C ARG A 254 0.74 -32.63 -10.11
N TYR A 255 -0.09 -31.86 -9.37
CA TYR A 255 -1.43 -32.34 -8.94
C TYR A 255 -2.46 -32.28 -10.07
N ILE A 256 -2.33 -31.34 -11.02
CA ILE A 256 -3.23 -31.17 -12.16
C ILE A 256 -2.93 -32.22 -13.26
N GLU A 257 -1.68 -32.66 -13.39
CA GLU A 257 -1.20 -33.63 -14.40
C GLU A 257 -1.31 -35.09 -13.95
N LYS A 258 -1.78 -35.39 -12.74
CA LYS A 258 -2.09 -36.77 -12.34
C LYS A 258 -3.50 -37.10 -12.80
N PRO A 259 -3.66 -38.15 -13.66
CA PRO A 259 -4.94 -38.61 -14.18
C PRO A 259 -5.88 -39.09 -13.08
#